data_0ccea06cf6f5d43fa79a76a99a2448f6
#
_entry.id   0ccea06cf6f5d43fa79a76a99a2448f6
#
_cell.length_a   1.000
_cell.length_b   1.000
_cell.length_c   1.000
_cell.angle_alpha   90.00
_cell.angle_beta   90.00
_cell.angle_gamma   90.00
#
_symmetry.space_group_name_H-M   'P 1'
#
loop_
_entity.id
_entity.type
_entity.pdbx_description
1 polymer ?
#
loop_
_entity_poly.entity_id
_entity_poly.type
_entity_poly.pdbx_seq_one_letter_code
_entity_poly.pdbx_strand_id
1 'polypeptide(L)'
;MTRRFAHRLRCFLPVIVMGLLVTAEGCHSPFVQTIIDNQSDATLKLVEVDYPSASFGVETLAAHSKYHYRFKIQGSGTITLQFADASGKLQTSTGPELSEGQEGSLQIIIGRDRQVSWKPVLRTTK
;
A
#
# COMPACT_ATOMS: atom_id res chain seq x y z
N MET A 1 11.84 42.89 -74.62
CA MET A 1 10.72 42.64 -73.75
C MET A 1 11.03 41.41 -72.95
N THR A 2 11.40 41.59 -71.73
CA THR A 2 11.79 40.52 -70.78
C THR A 2 10.61 40.12 -69.92
N ARG A 3 10.11 38.94 -70.14
CA ARG A 3 9.12 38.37 -69.23
C ARG A 3 9.84 37.61 -68.14
N ARG A 4 9.75 38.14 -66.94
CA ARG A 4 10.25 37.50 -65.77
C ARG A 4 9.21 36.50 -65.28
N PHE A 5 9.51 35.24 -65.42
CA PHE A 5 8.75 34.20 -64.73
C PHE A 5 9.27 34.09 -63.33
N ALA A 6 8.49 34.58 -62.38
CA ALA A 6 8.74 34.36 -61.02
C ALA A 6 8.22 32.96 -60.65
N HIS A 7 9.10 31.99 -60.59
CA HIS A 7 8.78 30.69 -59.99
C HIS A 7 8.70 30.88 -58.52
N ARG A 8 7.51 30.98 -58.06
CA ARG A 8 7.28 30.86 -56.60
C ARG A 8 7.40 29.40 -56.23
N LEU A 9 8.58 29.04 -55.76
CA LEU A 9 8.81 27.77 -55.15
C LEU A 9 8.08 27.76 -53.79
N ARG A 10 6.90 27.18 -53.77
CA ARG A 10 6.20 26.93 -52.52
C ARG A 10 6.79 25.68 -51.91
N CYS A 11 7.74 25.86 -51.03
CA CYS A 11 8.17 24.80 -50.15
C CYS A 11 7.02 24.48 -49.20
N PHE A 12 6.26 23.45 -49.53
CA PHE A 12 5.43 22.80 -48.56
C PHE A 12 6.33 21.94 -47.67
N LEU A 13 6.71 22.45 -46.51
CA LEU A 13 7.23 21.61 -45.46
C LEU A 13 6.03 20.85 -44.86
N PRO A 14 6.02 19.52 -44.93
CA PRO A 14 5.13 18.76 -44.09
C PRO A 14 5.65 18.91 -42.66
N VAL A 15 4.95 19.69 -41.88
CA VAL A 15 5.12 19.65 -40.42
C VAL A 15 4.65 18.29 -39.99
N ILE A 16 5.58 17.35 -39.90
CA ILE A 16 5.36 16.10 -39.18
C ILE A 16 5.32 16.49 -37.73
N VAL A 17 4.11 16.78 -37.25
CA VAL A 17 3.83 16.79 -35.81
C VAL A 17 3.93 15.34 -35.38
N MET A 18 5.14 14.93 -35.07
CA MET A 18 5.39 13.69 -34.36
C MET A 18 4.86 13.90 -32.96
N GLY A 19 3.58 13.55 -32.80
CA GLY A 19 2.95 13.51 -31.50
C GLY A 19 3.72 12.51 -30.65
N LEU A 20 4.56 13.03 -29.77
CA LEU A 20 5.20 12.25 -28.73
C LEU A 20 4.06 11.79 -27.81
N LEU A 21 3.52 10.59 -28.05
CA LEU A 21 2.70 9.89 -27.08
C LEU A 21 3.63 9.57 -25.91
N VAL A 22 3.71 10.49 -24.97
CA VAL A 22 4.25 10.17 -23.65
C VAL A 22 3.21 9.27 -23.00
N THR A 23 3.37 7.97 -23.18
CA THR A 23 2.70 7.01 -22.32
C THR A 23 3.30 7.18 -20.94
N ALA A 24 2.64 7.97 -20.10
CA ALA A 24 2.97 8.01 -18.69
C ALA A 24 2.56 6.65 -18.12
N GLU A 25 3.46 5.68 -18.21
CA GLU A 25 3.35 4.50 -17.37
C GLU A 25 3.59 4.96 -15.95
N GLY A 26 2.49 5.21 -15.23
CA GLY A 26 2.55 5.56 -13.83
C GLY A 26 3.26 4.46 -13.08
N CYS A 27 4.40 4.78 -12.44
CA CYS A 27 5.07 3.88 -11.53
C CYS A 27 4.10 3.53 -10.40
N HIS A 28 3.45 2.36 -10.50
CA HIS A 28 2.57 1.86 -9.47
C HIS A 28 3.41 1.20 -8.38
N SER A 29 3.49 1.84 -7.22
CA SER A 29 4.12 1.22 -6.05
C SER A 29 3.14 0.29 -5.35
N PRO A 30 3.51 -0.97 -5.12
CA PRO A 30 2.64 -1.91 -4.43
C PRO A 30 2.58 -1.57 -2.94
N PHE A 31 1.39 -1.22 -2.46
CA PHE A 31 1.13 -0.96 -1.05
C PHE A 31 0.07 -1.89 -0.50
N VAL A 32 0.18 -2.18 0.79
CA VAL A 32 -0.84 -2.88 1.56
C VAL A 32 -1.57 -1.88 2.45
N GLN A 33 -2.88 -1.79 2.27
CA GLN A 33 -3.76 -1.03 3.15
C GLN A 33 -4.13 -1.90 4.34
N THR A 34 -3.74 -1.50 5.54
CA THR A 34 -3.95 -2.29 6.74
C THR A 34 -4.92 -1.60 7.67
N ILE A 35 -5.82 -2.38 8.25
CA ILE A 35 -6.73 -1.95 9.30
C ILE A 35 -6.53 -2.87 10.49
N ILE A 36 -6.18 -2.31 11.64
CA ILE A 36 -6.22 -3.00 12.92
C ILE A 36 -7.53 -2.62 13.60
N ASP A 37 -8.43 -3.58 13.76
CA ASP A 37 -9.77 -3.38 14.29
C ASP A 37 -9.87 -3.97 15.69
N ASN A 38 -9.92 -3.11 16.69
CA ASN A 38 -10.13 -3.52 18.07
C ASN A 38 -11.64 -3.66 18.34
N GLN A 39 -12.16 -4.86 18.20
CA GLN A 39 -13.55 -5.19 18.52
C GLN A 39 -13.79 -5.57 19.97
N SER A 40 -12.76 -5.50 20.82
CA SER A 40 -12.90 -5.76 22.26
C SER A 40 -13.48 -4.56 23.00
N ASP A 41 -13.94 -4.81 24.21
CA ASP A 41 -14.48 -3.77 25.10
C ASP A 41 -13.39 -3.05 25.90
N ALA A 42 -12.12 -3.34 25.62
CA ALA A 42 -10.98 -2.79 26.34
C ALA A 42 -10.06 -1.99 25.42
N THR A 43 -9.43 -0.97 25.97
CA THR A 43 -8.35 -0.27 25.30
C THR A 43 -7.09 -1.13 25.27
N LEU A 44 -6.50 -1.28 24.10
CA LEU A 44 -5.25 -1.99 23.92
C LEU A 44 -4.09 -0.98 23.88
N LYS A 45 -2.95 -1.40 24.39
CA LYS A 45 -1.74 -0.56 24.41
C LYS A 45 -0.60 -1.23 23.68
N LEU A 46 0.36 -0.43 23.24
CA LEU A 46 1.58 -0.91 22.58
C LEU A 46 1.26 -1.85 21.42
N VAL A 47 0.29 -1.45 20.61
CA VAL A 47 -0.12 -2.23 19.45
C VAL A 47 0.93 -2.08 18.37
N GLU A 48 1.61 -3.16 18.03
CA GLU A 48 2.70 -3.17 17.06
C GLU A 48 2.55 -4.31 16.08
N VAL A 49 2.76 -4.01 14.82
CA VAL A 49 2.80 -4.99 13.73
C VAL A 49 4.21 -5.02 13.16
N ASP A 50 4.83 -6.19 13.24
CA ASP A 50 6.14 -6.45 12.64
C ASP A 50 5.96 -7.21 11.33
N TYR A 51 6.63 -6.73 10.30
CA TYR A 51 6.70 -7.40 9.01
C TYR A 51 8.17 -7.44 8.54
N PRO A 52 8.51 -8.22 7.50
CA PRO A 52 9.91 -8.56 7.24
C PRO A 52 10.92 -7.40 7.19
N SER A 53 10.49 -6.21 6.80
CA SER A 53 11.40 -5.06 6.60
C SER A 53 11.28 -3.95 7.62
N ALA A 54 10.20 -3.93 8.43
CA ALA A 54 9.93 -2.86 9.38
C ALA A 54 8.80 -3.20 10.34
N SER A 55 8.43 -2.24 11.16
CA SER A 55 7.26 -2.33 12.03
C SER A 55 6.46 -1.03 12.00
N PHE A 56 5.21 -1.13 12.37
CA PHE A 56 4.35 0.03 12.61
C PHE A 56 3.39 -0.26 13.76
N GLY A 57 2.85 0.78 14.34
CA GLY A 57 1.91 0.60 15.43
C GLY A 57 1.38 1.89 16.00
N VAL A 58 0.62 1.73 17.06
CA VAL A 58 0.02 2.83 17.82
C VAL A 58 0.13 2.52 19.30
N GLU A 59 0.43 3.54 20.09
CA GLU A 59 0.61 3.38 21.54
C GLU A 59 -0.67 2.95 22.23
N THR A 60 -1.82 3.48 21.78
CA THR A 60 -3.12 3.22 22.36
C THR A 60 -4.17 3.05 21.27
N LEU A 61 -4.90 1.94 21.32
CA LEU A 61 -6.05 1.67 20.45
C LEU A 61 -7.29 1.46 21.32
N ALA A 62 -8.18 2.45 21.34
CA ALA A 62 -9.38 2.43 22.17
C ALA A 62 -10.31 1.26 21.79
N ALA A 63 -11.15 0.85 22.76
CA ALA A 63 -12.19 -0.13 22.51
C ALA A 63 -13.06 0.27 21.30
N HIS A 64 -13.41 -0.69 20.45
CA HIS A 64 -14.26 -0.49 19.27
C HIS A 64 -13.74 0.54 18.27
N SER A 65 -12.43 0.76 18.24
CA SER A 65 -11.78 1.67 17.29
C SER A 65 -10.87 0.95 16.31
N LYS A 66 -10.54 1.63 15.25
CA LYS A 66 -9.71 1.11 14.16
C LYS A 66 -8.48 2.00 13.98
N TYR A 67 -7.37 1.36 13.64
CA TYR A 67 -6.13 2.02 13.24
C TYR A 67 -5.82 1.66 11.80
N HIS A 68 -5.61 2.67 10.97
CA HIS A 68 -5.31 2.53 9.56
C HIS A 68 -3.85 2.82 9.30
N TYR A 69 -3.21 1.96 8.56
CA TYR A 69 -1.83 2.15 8.13
C TYR A 69 -1.63 1.59 6.73
N ARG A 70 -0.70 2.17 6.03
CA ARG A 70 -0.33 1.74 4.68
C ARG A 70 1.16 1.48 4.65
N PHE A 71 1.56 0.31 4.17
CA PHE A 71 2.96 -0.07 4.11
C PHE A 71 3.30 -0.80 2.82
N LYS A 72 4.59 -0.85 2.53
CA LYS A 72 5.16 -1.57 1.41
C LYS A 72 5.94 -2.77 1.94
N ILE A 73 5.67 -3.96 1.39
CA ILE A 73 6.40 -5.17 1.77
C ILE A 73 7.73 -5.19 1.03
N GLN A 74 8.82 -5.14 1.78
CA GLN A 74 10.18 -5.33 1.29
C GLN A 74 10.75 -6.58 1.94
N GLY A 75 11.15 -7.55 1.11
CA GLY A 75 11.50 -8.89 1.58
C GLY A 75 10.29 -9.76 1.83
N SER A 76 10.52 -10.99 2.21
CA SER A 76 9.47 -11.98 2.45
C SER A 76 9.60 -12.58 3.84
N GLY A 77 8.47 -12.90 4.47
CA GLY A 77 8.42 -13.50 5.79
C GLY A 77 7.07 -13.32 6.46
N THR A 78 6.98 -13.77 7.68
CA THR A 78 5.74 -13.77 8.47
C THR A 78 5.48 -12.41 9.09
N ILE A 79 4.23 -11.97 9.07
CA ILE A 79 3.78 -10.80 9.81
C ILE A 79 3.30 -11.21 11.21
N THR A 80 3.59 -10.40 12.22
CA THR A 80 3.16 -10.65 13.60
C THR A 80 2.52 -9.42 14.21
N LEU A 81 1.58 -9.63 15.11
CA LEU A 81 0.95 -8.59 15.90
C LEU A 81 1.28 -8.80 17.38
N GLN A 82 1.64 -7.73 18.06
CA GLN A 82 1.82 -7.71 19.50
C GLN A 82 0.99 -6.58 20.10
N PHE A 83 0.38 -6.82 21.23
CA PHE A 83 -0.32 -5.78 22.00
C PHE A 83 -0.36 -6.14 23.48
N ALA A 84 -0.51 -5.11 24.34
CA ALA A 84 -0.78 -5.29 25.75
C ALA A 84 -2.28 -5.16 26.01
N ASP A 85 -2.84 -6.13 26.72
CA ASP A 85 -4.24 -6.10 27.13
C ASP A 85 -4.46 -5.15 28.34
N ALA A 86 -5.70 -5.05 28.81
CA ALA A 86 -6.06 -4.18 29.92
C ALA A 86 -5.32 -4.52 31.23
N SER A 87 -4.87 -5.77 31.40
CA SER A 87 -4.06 -6.18 32.53
C SER A 87 -2.56 -5.91 32.39
N GLY A 88 -2.15 -5.39 31.23
CA GLY A 88 -0.75 -5.16 30.90
C GLY A 88 -0.03 -6.39 30.36
N LYS A 89 -0.74 -7.49 30.16
CA LYS A 89 -0.18 -8.72 29.63
C LYS A 89 0.01 -8.60 28.11
N LEU A 90 1.23 -8.91 27.64
CA LEU A 90 1.53 -8.95 26.23
C LEU A 90 0.91 -10.17 25.54
N GLN A 91 0.21 -9.91 24.46
CA GLN A 91 -0.34 -10.91 23.56
C GLN A 91 0.39 -10.82 22.23
N THR A 92 0.69 -11.96 21.63
CA THR A 92 1.32 -12.04 20.32
C THR A 92 0.50 -12.96 19.42
N SER A 93 0.29 -12.54 18.20
CA SER A 93 -0.37 -13.35 17.17
C SER A 93 0.49 -13.40 15.92
N THR A 94 0.63 -14.58 15.36
CA THR A 94 1.33 -14.80 14.10
C THR A 94 0.32 -14.79 12.95
N GLY A 95 0.55 -13.94 11.98
CA GLY A 95 -0.29 -13.79 10.80
C GLY A 95 0.22 -14.57 9.60
N PRO A 96 -0.28 -14.21 8.42
CA PRO A 96 0.13 -14.86 7.18
C PRO A 96 1.57 -14.54 6.81
N GLU A 97 2.12 -15.35 5.93
CA GLU A 97 3.38 -15.07 5.27
C GLU A 97 3.18 -14.04 4.17
N LEU A 98 4.03 -13.02 4.14
CA LEU A 98 4.00 -11.96 3.15
C LEU A 98 5.16 -12.12 2.17
N SER A 99 4.93 -11.72 0.93
CA SER A 99 5.96 -11.71 -0.12
C SER A 99 6.19 -10.30 -0.65
N GLU A 100 7.43 -10.02 -0.97
CA GLU A 100 7.81 -8.74 -1.56
C GLU A 100 6.99 -8.43 -2.81
N GLY A 101 6.54 -7.18 -2.93
CA GLY A 101 5.77 -6.72 -4.08
C GLY A 101 4.28 -7.05 -4.03
N GLN A 102 3.79 -7.65 -2.97
CA GLN A 102 2.33 -7.83 -2.80
C GLN A 102 1.64 -6.50 -2.53
N GLU A 103 0.44 -6.38 -3.04
CA GLU A 103 -0.45 -5.23 -2.80
C GLU A 103 -1.87 -5.70 -2.48
N GLY A 104 -2.65 -4.82 -1.90
CA GLY A 104 -4.04 -5.08 -1.57
C GLY A 104 -4.39 -4.61 -0.16
N SER A 105 -5.15 -5.41 0.56
CA SER A 105 -5.60 -5.08 1.90
C SER A 105 -5.31 -6.20 2.90
N LEU A 106 -5.11 -5.80 4.14
CA LEU A 106 -4.94 -6.70 5.27
C LEU A 106 -5.78 -6.18 6.43
N GLN A 107 -6.76 -6.93 6.85
CA GLN A 107 -7.52 -6.63 8.06
C GLN A 107 -7.05 -7.52 9.20
N ILE A 108 -6.77 -6.90 10.34
CA ILE A 108 -6.37 -7.57 11.58
C ILE A 108 -7.45 -7.27 12.62
N ILE A 109 -8.18 -8.28 13.03
CA ILE A 109 -9.31 -8.12 13.95
C ILE A 109 -8.92 -8.71 15.31
N ILE A 110 -9.02 -7.89 16.36
CA ILE A 110 -8.84 -8.33 17.73
C ILE A 110 -10.23 -8.43 18.36
N GLY A 111 -10.67 -9.66 18.59
CA GLY A 111 -12.00 -9.94 19.09
C GLY A 111 -12.15 -9.72 20.60
N ARG A 112 -13.37 -9.87 21.11
CA ARG A 112 -13.70 -9.70 22.54
C ARG A 112 -12.94 -10.65 23.46
N ASP A 113 -12.65 -11.84 22.97
CA ASP A 113 -11.86 -12.87 23.66
C ASP A 113 -10.35 -12.69 23.48
N ARG A 114 -9.92 -11.59 22.86
CA ARG A 114 -8.53 -11.28 22.47
C ARG A 114 -7.96 -12.22 21.41
N GLN A 115 -8.80 -13.01 20.79
CA GLN A 115 -8.41 -13.79 19.61
C GLN A 115 -8.19 -12.87 18.41
N VAL A 116 -7.11 -13.11 17.69
CA VAL A 116 -6.76 -12.32 16.50
C VAL A 116 -7.14 -13.08 15.25
N SER A 117 -7.86 -12.40 14.37
CA SER A 117 -8.22 -12.92 13.06
C SER A 117 -7.51 -12.09 11.98
N TRP A 118 -6.90 -12.77 11.02
CA TRP A 118 -6.18 -12.19 9.92
C TRP A 118 -6.96 -12.39 8.61
N LYS A 119 -7.23 -11.31 7.90
CA LYS A 119 -7.97 -11.35 6.62
C LYS A 119 -7.16 -10.66 5.52
N PRO A 120 -6.21 -11.37 4.91
CA PRO A 120 -5.45 -10.83 3.80
C PRO A 120 -6.24 -10.95 2.49
N VAL A 121 -6.20 -9.90 1.69
CA VAL A 121 -6.64 -9.88 0.29
C VAL A 121 -5.50 -9.27 -0.50
N LEU A 122 -4.51 -10.07 -0.81
CA LEU A 122 -3.25 -9.66 -1.40
C LEU A 122 -3.03 -10.32 -2.75
N ARG A 123 -2.39 -9.59 -3.64
CA ARG A 123 -1.97 -10.06 -4.95
C ARG A 123 -0.55 -9.60 -5.23
N THR A 124 0.19 -10.38 -5.97
CA THR A 124 1.51 -9.98 -6.46
C THR A 124 1.34 -9.27 -7.79
N THR A 125 1.85 -8.05 -7.88
CA THR A 125 1.95 -7.33 -9.15
C THR A 125 3.20 -7.77 -9.89
N LYS A 126 3.01 -8.14 -11.12
CA LYS A 126 4.12 -8.44 -12.05
C LYS A 126 4.60 -7.15 -12.72
#